data_5664a5f1e08a5946494d34c46941fd4d
#
_entry.id   5664a5f1e08a5946494d34c46941fd4d
#
_cell.length_a   1.000
_cell.length_b   1.000
_cell.length_c   1.000
_cell.angle_alpha   90.00
_cell.angle_beta   90.00
_cell.angle_gamma   90.00
#
_symmetry.space_group_name_H-M   'P 1'
#
loop_
_entity.id
_entity.type
_entity.pdbx_description
1 polymer ?
#
loop_
_entity_poly.entity_id
_entity_poly.type
_entity_poly.pdbx_seq_one_letter_code
_entity_poly.pdbx_strand_id
1 'polypeptide(L)'
;MVDHVTPPLGVPHHPSQAAFGTDGVRGRVGSVITPALALQVGYWCGRVFPRQGPVLIGMDSRSSGAMVVAALTAGLTAAGREVWTLGLCATPAVPQLIRHCGAAGGLMVSASHNPPHDNGIKVFGADGNKVRPELQRAIEAGLRGETDGPSSVAGMDAACAPVSYTHLRAHET
;
A
#
# COMPACT_ATOMS: atom_id res chain seq x y z
N MET A 1 24.14 -23.35 0.96
CA MET A 1 24.12 -22.24 1.93
C MET A 1 23.24 -21.18 1.30
N VAL A 2 21.98 -21.04 1.73
CA VAL A 2 21.06 -20.07 1.14
C VAL A 2 21.31 -18.77 1.88
N ASP A 3 21.88 -17.78 1.20
CA ASP A 3 22.07 -16.46 1.75
C ASP A 3 20.67 -15.91 2.10
N HIS A 4 20.39 -15.78 3.40
CA HIS A 4 19.21 -15.10 3.88
C HIS A 4 19.36 -13.61 3.57
N VAL A 5 18.85 -13.20 2.43
CA VAL A 5 18.71 -11.78 2.08
C VAL A 5 17.82 -11.14 3.15
N THR A 6 18.40 -10.26 3.95
CA THR A 6 17.64 -9.52 4.96
C THR A 6 16.59 -8.66 4.25
N PRO A 7 15.30 -8.78 4.61
CA PRO A 7 14.26 -7.98 3.95
C PRO A 7 14.54 -6.49 4.16
N PRO A 8 14.26 -5.64 3.15
CA PRO A 8 14.66 -4.22 3.14
C PRO A 8 14.14 -3.37 4.30
N LEU A 9 13.17 -3.87 5.05
CA LEU A 9 12.58 -3.19 6.22
C LEU A 9 12.87 -3.94 7.53
N GLY A 10 13.76 -4.95 7.54
CA GLY A 10 14.00 -5.78 8.71
C GLY A 10 12.77 -6.61 9.15
N VAL A 11 11.71 -6.63 8.36
CA VAL A 11 10.50 -7.41 8.62
C VAL A 11 10.64 -8.74 7.88
N PRO A 12 10.47 -9.89 8.54
CA PRO A 12 10.54 -11.19 7.89
C PRO A 12 9.60 -11.27 6.69
N HIS A 13 10.05 -11.92 5.61
CA HIS A 13 9.18 -12.19 4.45
C HIS A 13 7.92 -12.91 4.92
N HIS A 14 6.76 -12.45 4.43
CA HIS A 14 5.51 -13.09 4.81
C HIS A 14 5.42 -14.46 4.13
N PRO A 15 5.16 -15.56 4.87
CA PRO A 15 4.99 -16.86 4.25
C PRO A 15 3.86 -16.82 3.22
N SER A 16 3.96 -17.63 2.21
CA SER A 16 3.22 -17.67 0.94
C SER A 16 1.68 -17.69 0.99
N GLN A 17 1.06 -17.50 2.15
CA GLN A 17 -0.39 -17.53 2.32
C GLN A 17 -1.12 -16.22 1.93
N ALA A 18 -0.40 -15.14 1.72
CA ALA A 18 -0.97 -13.88 1.26
C ALA A 18 -0.93 -13.80 -0.27
N ALA A 19 -1.58 -14.74 -0.94
CA ALA A 19 -1.76 -14.66 -2.38
C ALA A 19 -2.67 -13.48 -2.71
N PHE A 20 -2.26 -12.62 -3.63
CA PHE A 20 -3.16 -11.65 -4.24
C PHE A 20 -4.22 -12.41 -5.04
N GLY A 21 -5.42 -12.48 -4.49
CA GLY A 21 -6.58 -12.93 -5.25
C GLY A 21 -6.97 -11.92 -6.34
N THR A 22 -8.05 -12.22 -7.05
CA THR A 22 -8.62 -11.33 -8.10
C THR A 22 -8.89 -9.90 -7.61
N ASP A 23 -9.02 -9.67 -6.30
CA ASP A 23 -9.38 -8.38 -5.70
C ASP A 23 -8.38 -7.88 -4.64
N GLY A 24 -7.12 -8.27 -4.72
CA GLY A 24 -6.10 -7.94 -3.73
C GLY A 24 -5.93 -9.01 -2.66
N VAL A 25 -5.38 -8.66 -1.50
CA VAL A 25 -5.20 -9.57 -0.36
C VAL A 25 -6.39 -9.43 0.58
N ARG A 26 -7.00 -10.55 0.97
CA ARG A 26 -8.08 -10.59 1.96
C ARG A 26 -7.88 -11.72 2.95
N GLY A 27 -8.34 -11.52 4.17
CA GLY A 27 -8.38 -12.57 5.17
C GLY A 27 -8.56 -12.05 6.59
N ARG A 28 -8.46 -12.97 7.52
CA ARG A 28 -8.66 -12.69 8.94
C ARG A 28 -7.57 -11.76 9.48
N VAL A 29 -7.99 -10.74 10.20
CA VAL A 29 -7.09 -9.80 10.87
C VAL A 29 -6.34 -10.52 11.99
N GLY A 30 -5.03 -10.26 12.09
CA GLY A 30 -4.14 -10.89 13.07
C GLY A 30 -3.50 -12.21 12.58
N SER A 31 -4.04 -12.85 11.53
CA SER A 31 -3.42 -14.05 10.95
C SER A 31 -3.00 -13.85 9.49
N VAL A 32 -3.89 -13.35 8.64
CA VAL A 32 -3.60 -13.03 7.22
C VAL A 32 -3.29 -11.55 7.08
N ILE A 33 -4.23 -10.69 7.48
CA ILE A 33 -4.04 -9.24 7.46
C ILE A 33 -3.36 -8.83 8.76
N THR A 34 -2.06 -8.64 8.70
CA THR A 34 -1.21 -8.22 9.82
C THR A 34 -0.55 -6.87 9.52
N PRO A 35 -0.10 -6.12 10.54
CA PRO A 35 0.68 -4.90 10.32
C PRO A 35 1.92 -5.15 9.47
N ALA A 36 2.62 -6.27 9.69
CA ALA A 36 3.81 -6.65 8.93
C ALA A 36 3.51 -6.85 7.45
N LEU A 37 2.42 -7.58 7.10
CA LEU A 37 1.99 -7.73 5.72
C LEU A 37 1.63 -6.38 5.10
N ALA A 38 0.83 -5.56 5.79
CA ALA A 38 0.39 -4.27 5.28
C ALA A 38 1.58 -3.33 5.02
N LEU A 39 2.57 -3.29 5.92
CA LEU A 39 3.79 -2.52 5.74
C LEU A 39 4.54 -2.97 4.48
N GLN A 40 4.72 -4.28 4.29
CA GLN A 40 5.39 -4.81 3.09
C GLN A 40 4.60 -4.54 1.81
N VAL A 41 3.27 -4.69 1.82
CA VAL A 41 2.42 -4.33 0.68
C VAL A 41 2.60 -2.85 0.32
N GLY A 42 2.57 -1.96 1.33
CA GLY A 42 2.81 -0.54 1.13
C GLY A 42 4.18 -0.27 0.49
N TYR A 43 5.24 -0.87 1.03
CA TYR A 43 6.60 -0.72 0.52
C TYR A 43 6.70 -1.16 -0.95
N TRP A 44 6.23 -2.36 -1.27
CA TRP A 44 6.34 -2.88 -2.64
C TRP A 44 5.43 -2.15 -3.62
N CYS A 45 4.22 -1.74 -3.22
CA CYS A 45 3.41 -0.82 -4.03
C CYS A 45 4.17 0.49 -4.33
N GLY A 46 4.79 1.08 -3.32
CA GLY A 46 5.61 2.28 -3.49
C GLY A 46 6.77 2.09 -4.46
N ARG A 47 7.36 0.89 -4.52
CA ARG A 47 8.47 0.55 -5.42
C ARG A 47 8.03 0.36 -6.87
N VAL A 48 6.84 -0.19 -7.11
CA VAL A 48 6.36 -0.53 -8.47
C VAL A 48 5.48 0.55 -9.10
N PHE A 49 4.87 1.43 -8.31
CA PHE A 49 4.07 2.52 -8.86
C PHE A 49 4.94 3.56 -9.60
N PRO A 50 4.37 4.29 -10.58
CA PRO A 50 5.04 5.42 -11.20
C PRO A 50 5.62 6.39 -10.17
N ARG A 51 6.79 6.98 -10.46
CA ARG A 51 7.49 7.87 -9.52
C ARG A 51 6.73 9.17 -9.23
N GLN A 52 5.98 9.68 -10.19
CA GLN A 52 5.24 10.95 -10.06
C GLN A 52 3.87 10.74 -9.42
N GLY A 53 3.46 11.70 -8.60
CA GLY A 53 2.18 11.76 -7.92
C GLY A 53 2.12 11.01 -6.59
N PRO A 54 1.18 11.40 -5.72
CA PRO A 54 0.94 10.75 -4.44
C PRO A 54 0.34 9.35 -4.62
N VAL A 55 0.37 8.56 -3.55
CA VAL A 55 -0.40 7.31 -3.45
C VAL A 55 -1.59 7.55 -2.51
N LEU A 56 -2.79 7.24 -2.96
CA LEU A 56 -4.01 7.44 -2.19
C LEU A 56 -4.33 6.20 -1.34
N ILE A 57 -4.79 6.40 -0.09
CA ILE A 57 -5.28 5.32 0.75
C ILE A 57 -6.66 5.67 1.30
N GLY A 58 -7.67 4.85 0.98
CA GLY A 58 -8.99 4.89 1.58
C GLY A 58 -9.27 3.68 2.46
N MET A 59 -10.24 3.76 3.34
CA MET A 59 -10.70 2.62 4.14
C MET A 59 -12.21 2.59 4.31
N ASP A 60 -12.76 1.39 4.56
CA ASP A 60 -14.14 1.22 5.01
C ASP A 60 -14.25 1.33 6.55
N SER A 61 -15.45 1.11 7.08
CA SER A 61 -15.77 1.30 8.51
C SER A 61 -15.26 0.17 9.44
N ARG A 62 -14.46 -0.77 8.97
CA ARG A 62 -13.92 -1.86 9.81
C ARG A 62 -12.98 -1.32 10.86
N SER A 63 -13.11 -1.81 12.11
CA SER A 63 -12.30 -1.38 13.25
C SER A 63 -10.79 -1.55 13.05
N SER A 64 -10.37 -2.53 12.24
CA SER A 64 -8.97 -2.77 11.87
C SER A 64 -8.43 -1.83 10.79
N GLY A 65 -9.28 -0.99 10.18
CA GLY A 65 -8.91 -0.11 9.07
C GLY A 65 -7.75 0.81 9.41
N ALA A 66 -7.82 1.49 10.55
CA ALA A 66 -6.77 2.43 10.98
C ALA A 66 -5.40 1.77 11.13
N MET A 67 -5.33 0.56 11.71
CA MET A 67 -4.08 -0.20 11.85
C MET A 67 -3.48 -0.55 10.49
N VAL A 68 -4.31 -1.01 9.54
CA VAL A 68 -3.84 -1.37 8.19
C VAL A 68 -3.37 -0.13 7.43
N VAL A 69 -4.12 0.98 7.50
CA VAL A 69 -3.75 2.26 6.85
C VAL A 69 -2.42 2.77 7.39
N ALA A 70 -2.22 2.75 8.71
CA ALA A 70 -0.96 3.20 9.32
C ALA A 70 0.24 2.38 8.83
N ALA A 71 0.10 1.06 8.77
CA ALA A 71 1.16 0.17 8.31
C ALA A 71 1.45 0.34 6.80
N LEU A 72 0.41 0.47 5.96
CA LEU A 72 0.56 0.79 4.53
C LEU A 72 1.28 2.12 4.33
N THR A 73 0.89 3.15 5.08
CA THR A 73 1.52 4.48 5.03
C THR A 73 3.00 4.39 5.37
N ALA A 74 3.35 3.68 6.45
CA ALA A 74 4.75 3.47 6.83
C ALA A 74 5.56 2.78 5.72
N GLY A 75 5.00 1.75 5.07
CA GLY A 75 5.65 1.06 3.96
C GLY A 75 5.84 1.95 2.72
N LEU A 76 4.81 2.70 2.34
CA LEU A 76 4.86 3.63 1.20
C LEU A 76 5.88 4.75 1.42
N THR A 77 5.88 5.35 2.61
CA THR A 77 6.85 6.40 2.96
C THR A 77 8.27 5.88 3.04
N ALA A 78 8.48 4.66 3.54
CA ALA A 78 9.78 4.00 3.50
C ALA A 78 10.27 3.72 2.06
N ALA A 79 9.35 3.59 1.09
CA ALA A 79 9.66 3.52 -0.34
C ALA A 79 9.84 4.89 -1.00
N GLY A 80 9.84 5.99 -0.22
CA GLY A 80 10.00 7.36 -0.70
C GLY A 80 8.75 7.92 -1.39
N ARG A 81 7.54 7.49 -0.97
CA ARG A 81 6.28 7.95 -1.60
C ARG A 81 5.55 8.97 -0.73
N GLU A 82 5.00 9.99 -1.36
CA GLU A 82 3.99 10.84 -0.77
C GLU A 82 2.69 10.06 -0.64
N VAL A 83 2.01 10.16 0.51
CA VAL A 83 0.79 9.41 0.81
C VAL A 83 -0.33 10.36 1.21
N TRP A 84 -1.47 10.28 0.53
CA TRP A 84 -2.69 10.99 0.90
C TRP A 84 -3.72 10.02 1.45
N THR A 85 -4.05 10.17 2.71
CA THR A 85 -5.09 9.37 3.36
C THR A 85 -6.45 10.03 3.17
N LEU A 86 -7.40 9.29 2.59
CA LEU A 86 -8.76 9.76 2.31
C LEU A 86 -9.70 9.54 3.50
N GLY A 87 -9.23 8.80 4.53
CA GLY A 87 -10.07 8.39 5.65
C GLY A 87 -11.15 7.39 5.23
N LEU A 88 -12.31 7.49 5.90
CA LEU A 88 -13.48 6.65 5.63
C LEU A 88 -14.13 7.06 4.32
N CYS A 89 -14.14 6.16 3.34
CA CYS A 89 -14.75 6.41 2.04
C CYS A 89 -15.28 5.13 1.39
N ALA A 90 -16.16 5.30 0.39
CA ALA A 90 -16.60 4.19 -0.44
C ALA A 90 -15.48 3.74 -1.38
N THR A 91 -15.40 2.43 -1.66
CA THR A 91 -14.36 1.87 -2.56
C THR A 91 -14.24 2.61 -3.91
N PRO A 92 -15.32 3.02 -4.59
CA PRO A 92 -15.21 3.75 -5.87
C PRO A 92 -14.56 5.13 -5.77
N ALA A 93 -14.50 5.73 -4.59
CA ALA A 93 -13.88 7.05 -4.40
C ALA A 93 -12.37 7.01 -4.69
N VAL A 94 -11.68 5.92 -4.28
CA VAL A 94 -10.23 5.80 -4.49
C VAL A 94 -9.87 5.84 -5.98
N PRO A 95 -10.41 4.97 -6.87
CA PRO A 95 -10.09 5.01 -8.29
C PRO A 95 -10.53 6.31 -8.99
N GLN A 96 -11.62 6.93 -8.55
CA GLN A 96 -12.05 8.22 -9.11
C GLN A 96 -11.05 9.33 -8.78
N LEU A 97 -10.61 9.40 -7.52
CA LEU A 97 -9.63 10.40 -7.07
C LEU A 97 -8.25 10.16 -7.69
N ILE A 98 -7.82 8.92 -7.89
CA ILE A 98 -6.56 8.62 -8.59
C ILE A 98 -6.55 9.33 -9.96
N ARG A 99 -7.61 9.17 -10.76
CA ARG A 99 -7.72 9.80 -12.08
C ARG A 99 -7.82 11.32 -11.99
N HIS A 100 -8.54 11.83 -11.00
CA HIS A 100 -8.77 13.27 -10.84
C HIS A 100 -7.50 14.01 -10.41
N CYS A 101 -6.72 13.44 -9.49
CA CYS A 101 -5.53 14.07 -8.92
C CYS A 101 -4.23 13.70 -9.65
N GLY A 102 -4.27 12.84 -10.66
CA GLY A 102 -3.06 12.32 -11.32
C GLY A 102 -2.18 11.52 -10.35
N ALA A 103 -2.78 10.78 -9.42
CA ALA A 103 -2.05 10.00 -8.44
C ALA A 103 -1.31 8.82 -9.08
N ALA A 104 -0.20 8.40 -8.51
CA ALA A 104 0.60 7.27 -8.97
C ALA A 104 -0.12 5.92 -8.84
N GLY A 105 -1.13 5.87 -8.00
CA GLY A 105 -1.96 4.71 -7.71
C GLY A 105 -2.68 4.88 -6.39
N GLY A 106 -3.32 3.82 -5.91
CA GLY A 106 -4.00 3.89 -4.61
C GLY A 106 -4.35 2.53 -4.04
N LEU A 107 -4.70 2.56 -2.77
CA LEU A 107 -5.02 1.40 -1.97
C LEU A 107 -6.38 1.60 -1.29
N MET A 108 -7.21 0.58 -1.29
CA MET A 108 -8.45 0.58 -0.52
C MET A 108 -8.41 -0.54 0.52
N VAL A 109 -8.50 -0.15 1.77
CA VAL A 109 -8.57 -1.06 2.90
C VAL A 109 -10.02 -1.47 3.13
N SER A 110 -10.37 -2.66 2.65
CA SER A 110 -11.74 -3.21 2.72
C SER A 110 -11.75 -4.68 2.36
N ALA A 111 -12.57 -5.46 3.06
CA ALA A 111 -12.90 -6.84 2.69
C ALA A 111 -14.32 -6.97 2.10
N SER A 112 -14.93 -5.85 1.66
CA SER A 112 -16.26 -5.85 1.04
C SER A 112 -17.33 -6.47 1.97
N HIS A 113 -17.96 -7.58 1.55
CA HIS A 113 -19.03 -8.29 2.27
C HIS A 113 -18.51 -9.37 3.24
N ASN A 114 -17.21 -9.53 3.39
CA ASN A 114 -16.65 -10.49 4.34
C ASN A 114 -17.05 -10.14 5.79
N PRO A 115 -17.04 -11.13 6.71
CA PRO A 115 -17.31 -10.89 8.13
C PRO A 115 -16.47 -9.76 8.74
N PRO A 116 -16.90 -9.13 9.83
CA PRO A 116 -16.22 -7.97 10.45
C PRO A 116 -14.78 -8.25 10.93
N HIS A 117 -14.46 -9.50 11.24
CA HIS A 117 -13.11 -9.91 11.65
C HIS A 117 -12.11 -10.06 10.50
N ASP A 118 -12.58 -9.98 9.26
CA ASP A 118 -11.73 -9.93 8.07
C ASP A 118 -11.43 -8.50 7.67
N ASN A 119 -10.33 -8.31 6.94
CA ASN A 119 -10.04 -7.09 6.19
C ASN A 119 -9.31 -7.43 4.90
N GLY A 120 -9.00 -6.43 4.09
CA GLY A 120 -8.30 -6.63 2.83
C GLY A 120 -7.65 -5.35 2.33
N ILE A 121 -6.79 -5.52 1.34
CA ILE A 121 -6.08 -4.43 0.67
C ILE A 121 -6.28 -4.62 -0.82
N LYS A 122 -7.02 -3.71 -1.46
CA LYS A 122 -7.19 -3.64 -2.91
C LYS A 122 -6.20 -2.63 -3.47
N VAL A 123 -5.60 -2.95 -4.61
CA VAL A 123 -4.57 -2.12 -5.24
C VAL A 123 -5.07 -1.62 -6.59
N PHE A 124 -4.98 -0.30 -6.81
CA PHE A 124 -5.37 0.39 -8.05
C PHE A 124 -4.14 1.04 -8.67
N GLY A 125 -4.02 0.92 -9.99
CA GLY A 125 -2.99 1.59 -10.78
C GLY A 125 -3.27 3.08 -10.98
N ALA A 126 -2.34 3.77 -11.63
CA ALA A 126 -2.46 5.20 -11.94
C ALA A 126 -3.64 5.56 -12.86
N ASP A 127 -4.15 4.58 -13.60
CA ASP A 127 -5.36 4.72 -14.42
C ASP A 127 -6.67 4.56 -13.63
N GLY A 128 -6.57 4.32 -12.31
CA GLY A 128 -7.70 4.05 -11.43
C GLY A 128 -8.36 2.68 -11.66
N ASN A 129 -7.75 1.84 -12.48
CA ASN A 129 -8.21 0.47 -12.65
C ASN A 129 -7.50 -0.46 -11.65
N LYS A 130 -7.98 -1.69 -11.54
CA LYS A 130 -7.25 -2.71 -10.81
C LYS A 130 -5.81 -2.78 -11.32
N VAL A 131 -4.86 -2.94 -10.41
CA VAL A 131 -3.44 -3.05 -10.77
C VAL A 131 -3.23 -4.11 -11.84
N ARG A 132 -2.40 -3.78 -12.84
CA ARG A 132 -2.09 -4.70 -13.95
C ARG A 132 -1.39 -5.95 -13.46
N PRO A 133 -1.58 -7.09 -14.13
CA PRO A 133 -0.98 -8.37 -13.71
C PRO A 133 0.54 -8.32 -13.54
N GLU A 134 1.25 -7.51 -14.35
CA GLU A 134 2.71 -7.36 -14.28
C GLU A 134 3.12 -6.69 -12.97
N LEU A 135 2.43 -5.60 -12.59
CA LEU A 135 2.69 -4.89 -11.33
C LEU A 135 2.27 -5.73 -10.12
N GLN A 136 1.17 -6.47 -10.23
CA GLN A 136 0.74 -7.40 -9.20
C GLN A 136 1.83 -8.45 -8.95
N ARG A 137 2.35 -9.09 -10.00
CA ARG A 137 3.43 -10.09 -9.89
C ARG A 137 4.69 -9.50 -9.29
N ALA A 138 5.04 -8.26 -9.62
CA ALA A 138 6.20 -7.58 -9.04
C ALA A 138 6.02 -7.34 -7.52
N ILE A 139 4.81 -6.95 -7.07
CA ILE A 139 4.49 -6.82 -5.65
C ILE A 139 4.60 -8.19 -4.95
N GLU A 140 3.99 -9.22 -5.54
CA GLU A 140 4.03 -10.59 -4.98
C GLU A 140 5.45 -11.14 -4.89
N ALA A 141 6.27 -10.94 -5.92
CA ALA A 141 7.68 -11.34 -5.91
C ALA A 141 8.46 -10.66 -4.78
N GLY A 142 8.19 -9.35 -4.57
CA GLY A 142 8.75 -8.61 -3.45
C GLY A 142 8.32 -9.15 -2.10
N LEU A 143 7.04 -9.47 -1.93
CA LEU A 143 6.50 -10.06 -0.70
C LEU A 143 7.13 -11.43 -0.39
N ARG A 144 7.49 -12.22 -1.42
CA ARG A 144 8.18 -13.51 -1.28
C ARG A 144 9.70 -13.40 -1.12
N GLY A 145 10.26 -12.17 -1.24
CA GLY A 145 11.71 -11.98 -1.20
C GLY A 145 12.44 -12.51 -2.44
N GLU A 146 11.75 -12.62 -3.57
CA GLU A 146 12.30 -13.08 -4.84
C GLU A 146 12.97 -11.96 -5.66
N THR A 147 12.76 -10.72 -5.23
CA THR A 147 13.41 -9.54 -5.82
C THR A 147 14.34 -8.91 -4.80
N ASP A 148 15.55 -8.62 -5.21
CA ASP A 148 16.46 -7.80 -4.44
C ASP A 148 15.80 -6.44 -4.21
N GLY A 149 15.42 -6.16 -2.97
CA GLY A 149 15.21 -4.78 -2.57
C GLY A 149 16.49 -4.01 -2.92
N PRO A 150 16.41 -2.72 -3.24
CA PRO A 150 17.62 -1.98 -3.56
C PRO A 150 18.60 -2.12 -2.41
N SER A 151 19.77 -2.67 -2.72
CA SER A 151 20.87 -2.93 -1.78
C SER A 151 21.55 -1.64 -1.28
N SER A 152 20.89 -0.49 -1.36
CA SER A 152 21.38 0.74 -0.78
C SER A 152 20.25 1.62 -0.27
N VAL A 153 20.38 2.02 0.96
CA VAL A 153 19.69 3.14 1.61
C VAL A 153 19.98 4.49 0.90
N ALA A 154 20.78 4.47 -0.16
CA ALA A 154 21.19 5.64 -0.94
C ALA A 154 20.04 6.41 -1.63
N GLY A 155 18.80 5.91 -1.57
CA GLY A 155 17.62 6.63 -2.07
C GLY A 155 16.87 7.41 -1.00
N MET A 156 17.20 7.25 0.29
CA MET A 156 16.49 8.00 1.36
C MET A 156 16.97 9.45 1.46
N ASP A 157 18.24 9.73 1.15
CA ASP A 157 18.79 11.08 1.28
C ASP A 157 18.26 12.05 0.22
N ALA A 158 17.79 11.55 -0.94
CA ALA A 158 17.22 12.38 -2.00
C ALA A 158 15.70 12.55 -1.89
N ALA A 159 15.01 11.81 -1.03
CA ALA A 159 13.55 11.83 -0.91
C ALA A 159 13.04 12.54 0.36
N CYS A 160 13.92 12.98 1.23
CA CYS A 160 13.57 13.78 2.40
C CYS A 160 13.48 15.27 2.05
N ALA A 161 12.72 15.60 1.00
CA ALA A 161 12.18 16.95 0.93
C ALA A 161 11.18 17.13 2.07
N PRO A 162 11.22 18.25 2.83
CA PRO A 162 10.29 18.44 3.93
C PRO A 162 8.86 18.31 3.42
N VAL A 163 8.09 17.40 4.00
CA VAL A 163 6.67 17.24 3.69
C VAL A 163 5.97 18.53 4.12
N SER A 164 5.64 19.36 3.14
CA SER A 164 4.76 20.50 3.37
C SER A 164 3.36 19.95 3.58
N TYR A 165 2.90 19.92 4.83
CA TYR A 165 1.50 19.70 5.15
C TYR A 165 0.70 20.90 4.66
N THR A 166 0.24 20.86 3.42
CA THR A 166 -0.81 21.78 2.99
C THR A 166 -2.10 21.34 3.64
N HIS A 167 -2.45 21.98 4.75
CA HIS A 167 -3.80 21.92 5.27
C HIS A 167 -4.75 22.39 4.18
N LEU A 168 -5.57 21.49 3.67
CA LEU A 168 -6.78 21.87 2.96
C LEU A 168 -7.67 22.59 3.97
N ARG A 169 -7.57 23.90 4.04
CA ARG A 169 -8.60 24.72 4.68
C ARG A 169 -9.85 24.55 3.83
N ALA A 170 -10.88 23.92 4.41
CA ALA A 170 -12.23 24.06 3.89
C ALA A 170 -12.52 25.56 3.84
N HIS A 171 -12.76 26.10 2.66
CA HIS A 171 -13.34 27.43 2.52
C HIS A 171 -14.77 27.33 2.98
N GLU A 172 -15.03 27.79 4.18
CA GLU A 172 -16.36 28.16 4.60
C GLU A 172 -16.78 29.39 3.78
N THR A 173 -17.76 29.21 2.93
CA THR A 173 -18.56 30.28 2.33
C THR A 173 -19.89 30.36 3.03
#